data_28a5bf2d289dfa0aeec8617126a305ff
#
_entry.id   28a5bf2d289dfa0aeec8617126a305ff
#
_cell.length_a   1.000
_cell.length_b   1.000
_cell.length_c   1.000
_cell.angle_alpha   90.00
_cell.angle_beta   90.00
_cell.angle_gamma   90.00
#
_symmetry.space_group_name_H-M   'P 1'
#
loop_
_entity.id
_entity.type
_entity.pdbx_description
1 polymer ?
#
loop_
_entity_poly.entity_id
_entity_poly.type
_entity_poly.pdbx_seq_one_letter_code
_entity_poly.pdbx_strand_id
1 'polypeptide(L)'
;VSAEAEGRATAERFREEQNLGVQPLGDLVAIIEQATGIDVAVLEADQDQHGLMMRDPRRDAVFIGVARTRNPMRQRSTLAHELGHVLFTDVTGGSAGAWSHRSPEEIRADAFARHLLVPVEGLREFLGGRGPLTQSDLSEVVQRFLVSPKIAVIALCRAGHIDEATKQEWLPLTTPRLATRFGWSDQYRALQDESARRRAPQRLLARAISAYAEGVLSVQAIATLRGITRQEAEAELREAGVVPRERPVAWADPDELPDVDVDLAALDEALAEPGHGSRPVDVTARENG
;
A
#
# COMPACT_ATOMS: atom_id res chain seq x y z
N VAL A 1 -0.67 25.80 -18.77
CA VAL A 1 -0.39 25.55 -17.33
C VAL A 1 0.72 24.51 -17.28
N SER A 2 1.72 24.67 -16.40
CA SER A 2 2.77 23.65 -16.27
C SER A 2 2.24 22.44 -15.50
N ALA A 3 2.79 21.24 -15.77
CA ALA A 3 2.43 20.01 -15.05
C ALA A 3 2.57 20.17 -13.52
N GLU A 4 3.57 20.92 -13.07
CA GLU A 4 3.76 21.25 -11.65
C GLU A 4 2.59 22.09 -11.09
N ALA A 5 2.14 23.10 -11.80
CA ALA A 5 1.03 23.96 -11.36
C ALA A 5 -0.31 23.23 -11.41
N GLU A 6 -0.48 22.31 -12.37
CA GLU A 6 -1.65 21.43 -12.45
C GLU A 6 -1.72 20.48 -11.27
N GLY A 7 -0.59 19.80 -10.94
CA GLY A 7 -0.49 18.91 -9.78
C GLY A 7 -0.80 19.63 -8.46
N ARG A 8 -0.25 20.83 -8.28
CA ARG A 8 -0.52 21.67 -7.13
C ARG A 8 -2.00 22.04 -7.02
N ALA A 9 -2.60 22.59 -8.07
CA ALA A 9 -4.00 23.01 -8.07
C ALA A 9 -4.96 21.85 -7.78
N THR A 10 -4.65 20.65 -8.31
CA THR A 10 -5.44 19.44 -8.03
C THR A 10 -5.29 18.99 -6.58
N ALA A 11 -4.10 19.08 -5.98
CA ALA A 11 -3.93 18.76 -4.56
C ALA A 11 -4.67 19.74 -3.64
N GLU A 12 -4.61 21.03 -3.94
CA GLU A 12 -5.33 22.07 -3.20
C GLU A 12 -6.84 21.85 -3.29
N ARG A 13 -7.38 21.61 -4.48
CA ARG A 13 -8.80 21.28 -4.70
C ARG A 13 -9.22 20.01 -3.97
N PHE A 14 -8.44 18.92 -4.06
CA PHE A 14 -8.73 17.66 -3.35
C PHE A 14 -8.81 17.87 -1.84
N ARG A 15 -7.87 18.64 -1.26
CA ARG A 15 -7.90 18.97 0.17
C ARG A 15 -9.13 19.78 0.55
N GLU A 16 -9.56 20.71 -0.29
CA GLU A 16 -10.76 21.53 -0.07
C GLU A 16 -12.03 20.67 -0.15
N GLU A 17 -12.21 19.92 -1.23
CA GLU A 17 -13.38 19.04 -1.45
C GLU A 17 -13.55 17.99 -0.34
N GLN A 18 -12.43 17.48 0.19
CA GLN A 18 -12.42 16.47 1.26
C GLN A 18 -12.32 17.08 2.67
N ASN A 19 -12.40 18.40 2.80
CA ASN A 19 -12.31 19.12 4.07
C ASN A 19 -11.05 18.76 4.89
N LEU A 20 -9.92 18.49 4.24
CA LEU A 20 -8.67 18.09 4.90
C LEU A 20 -7.89 19.28 5.46
N GLY A 21 -8.24 20.51 5.10
CA GLY A 21 -7.53 21.72 5.50
C GLY A 21 -6.05 21.69 5.13
N VAL A 22 -5.22 22.36 5.91
CA VAL A 22 -3.76 22.45 5.71
C VAL A 22 -2.97 21.56 6.67
N GLN A 23 -3.68 20.84 7.54
CA GLN A 23 -3.07 20.00 8.57
C GLN A 23 -2.37 18.77 7.96
N PRO A 24 -1.37 18.19 8.67
CA PRO A 24 -0.79 16.93 8.28
C PRO A 24 -1.83 15.82 8.17
N LEU A 25 -1.69 14.97 7.17
CA LEU A 25 -2.59 13.83 6.96
C LEU A 25 -2.14 12.64 7.83
N GLY A 26 -3.09 12.04 8.53
CA GLY A 26 -2.88 10.85 9.36
C GLY A 26 -2.77 9.56 8.52
N ASP A 27 -3.68 8.62 8.74
CA ASP A 27 -3.79 7.37 7.96
C ASP A 27 -4.20 7.67 6.51
N LEU A 28 -3.20 7.73 5.63
CA LEU A 28 -3.43 8.10 4.23
C LEU A 28 -4.25 7.04 3.48
N VAL A 29 -4.12 5.76 3.84
CA VAL A 29 -4.93 4.68 3.25
C VAL A 29 -6.41 4.92 3.55
N ALA A 30 -6.75 5.14 4.83
CA ALA A 30 -8.12 5.40 5.23
C ALA A 30 -8.68 6.68 4.59
N ILE A 31 -7.87 7.75 4.50
CA ILE A 31 -8.29 9.01 3.86
C ILE A 31 -8.61 8.76 2.38
N ILE A 32 -7.77 8.05 1.65
CA ILE A 32 -8.01 7.75 0.23
C ILE A 32 -9.29 6.92 0.06
N GLU A 33 -9.43 5.82 0.83
CA GLU A 33 -10.60 4.94 0.74
C GLU A 33 -11.90 5.68 1.06
N GLN A 34 -11.91 6.54 2.08
CA GLN A 34 -13.10 7.30 2.50
C GLN A 34 -13.42 8.44 1.55
N ALA A 35 -12.42 9.17 1.09
CA ALA A 35 -12.59 10.33 0.22
C ALA A 35 -13.01 9.95 -1.21
N THR A 36 -12.48 8.86 -1.74
CA THR A 36 -12.63 8.52 -3.16
C THR A 36 -13.42 7.25 -3.41
N GLY A 37 -13.58 6.42 -2.40
CA GLY A 37 -14.13 5.06 -2.56
C GLY A 37 -13.21 4.09 -3.31
N ILE A 38 -11.95 4.47 -3.57
CA ILE A 38 -10.95 3.60 -4.19
C ILE A 38 -10.43 2.62 -3.15
N ASP A 39 -10.41 1.35 -3.48
CA ASP A 39 -9.85 0.33 -2.60
C ASP A 39 -8.32 0.40 -2.59
N VAL A 40 -7.72 0.47 -1.39
CA VAL A 40 -6.27 0.56 -1.22
C VAL A 40 -5.74 -0.64 -0.45
N ALA A 41 -4.71 -1.32 -0.98
CA ALA A 41 -4.05 -2.41 -0.28
C ALA A 41 -2.55 -2.16 -0.07
N VAL A 42 -2.05 -2.59 1.09
CA VAL A 42 -0.62 -2.73 1.34
C VAL A 42 -0.25 -4.21 1.17
N LEU A 43 0.52 -4.51 0.14
CA LEU A 43 0.80 -5.86 -0.33
C LEU A 43 2.28 -6.22 -0.17
N GLU A 44 2.56 -7.52 -0.19
CA GLU A 44 3.90 -8.00 -0.43
C GLU A 44 4.23 -7.82 -1.91
N ALA A 45 5.30 -7.11 -2.21
CA ALA A 45 5.76 -6.90 -3.57
C ALA A 45 7.28 -6.87 -3.58
N ASP A 46 7.88 -7.12 -4.74
CA ASP A 46 9.32 -7.06 -4.94
C ASP A 46 9.84 -5.64 -4.71
N GLN A 47 11.15 -5.54 -4.39
CA GLN A 47 11.78 -4.26 -3.99
C GLN A 47 11.67 -3.15 -5.05
N ASP A 48 11.46 -3.50 -6.30
CA ASP A 48 11.34 -2.57 -7.42
C ASP A 48 9.89 -2.19 -7.76
N GLN A 49 8.90 -2.87 -7.16
CA GLN A 49 7.47 -2.59 -7.34
C GLN A 49 6.97 -1.73 -6.18
N HIS A 50 6.94 -0.42 -6.35
CA HIS A 50 6.64 0.50 -5.26
C HIS A 50 5.16 0.85 -5.14
N GLY A 51 4.47 0.95 -6.24
CA GLY A 51 3.04 1.24 -6.34
C GLY A 51 2.47 0.64 -7.63
N LEU A 52 1.20 0.36 -7.61
CA LEU A 52 0.46 -0.19 -8.72
C LEU A 52 -0.96 0.34 -8.67
N MET A 53 -1.37 1.03 -9.73
CA MET A 53 -2.76 1.33 -9.99
C MET A 53 -3.33 0.28 -10.96
N MET A 54 -4.46 -0.29 -10.62
CA MET A 54 -5.20 -1.21 -11.50
C MET A 54 -6.63 -0.71 -11.68
N ARG A 55 -7.14 -0.85 -12.89
CA ARG A 55 -8.55 -0.61 -13.21
C ARG A 55 -9.19 -1.90 -13.73
N ASP A 56 -10.29 -2.32 -13.11
CA ASP A 56 -11.14 -3.39 -13.64
C ASP A 56 -12.16 -2.76 -14.60
N PRO A 57 -12.00 -2.93 -15.93
CA PRO A 57 -12.90 -2.30 -16.90
C PRO A 57 -14.31 -2.90 -16.87
N ARG A 58 -14.51 -4.11 -16.31
CA ARG A 58 -15.82 -4.77 -16.22
C ARG A 58 -16.65 -4.22 -15.07
N ARG A 59 -15.99 -3.73 -14.00
CA ARG A 59 -16.65 -3.25 -12.79
C ARG A 59 -16.50 -1.76 -12.59
N ASP A 60 -15.77 -1.09 -13.49
CA ASP A 60 -15.34 0.31 -13.36
C ASP A 60 -14.72 0.62 -11.98
N ALA A 61 -14.01 -0.37 -11.44
CA ALA A 61 -13.38 -0.27 -10.14
C ALA A 61 -11.89 0.07 -10.31
N VAL A 62 -11.43 1.05 -9.53
CA VAL A 62 -10.01 1.42 -9.43
C VAL A 62 -9.48 0.88 -8.11
N PHE A 63 -8.26 0.37 -8.15
CA PHE A 63 -7.55 -0.18 -7.03
C PHE A 63 -6.13 0.37 -6.99
N ILE A 64 -5.68 0.76 -5.81
CA ILE A 64 -4.31 1.17 -5.56
C ILE A 64 -3.63 0.12 -4.68
N GLY A 65 -2.56 -0.49 -5.20
CA GLY A 65 -1.67 -1.36 -4.44
C GLY A 65 -0.36 -0.66 -4.14
N VAL A 66 0.13 -0.76 -2.91
CA VAL A 66 1.48 -0.32 -2.56
C VAL A 66 2.23 -1.43 -1.83
N ALA A 67 3.56 -1.45 -2.03
CA ALA A 67 4.41 -2.41 -1.34
C ALA A 67 4.47 -2.12 0.17
N ARG A 68 4.41 -3.17 0.99
CA ARG A 68 4.83 -3.07 2.39
C ARG A 68 6.32 -2.75 2.45
N THR A 69 6.72 -1.87 3.34
CA THR A 69 8.12 -1.44 3.44
C THR A 69 8.43 -0.89 4.82
N ARG A 70 9.68 -1.00 5.25
CA ARG A 70 10.17 -0.29 6.44
C ARG A 70 10.57 1.17 6.15
N ASN A 71 10.10 1.74 5.03
CA ASN A 71 10.26 3.15 4.70
C ASN A 71 8.88 3.84 4.64
N PRO A 72 8.31 4.22 5.79
CA PRO A 72 6.95 4.77 5.88
C PRO A 72 6.75 6.03 5.04
N MET A 73 7.75 6.91 5.00
CA MET A 73 7.64 8.16 4.23
C MET A 73 7.58 7.90 2.72
N ARG A 74 8.30 6.87 2.25
CA ARG A 74 8.23 6.45 0.85
C ARG A 74 6.87 5.85 0.52
N GLN A 75 6.36 4.95 1.37
CA GLN A 75 5.05 4.34 1.16
C GLN A 75 3.95 5.42 1.04
N ARG A 76 3.98 6.42 1.92
CA ARG A 76 3.04 7.54 1.90
C ARG A 76 3.16 8.37 0.61
N SER A 77 4.39 8.67 0.19
CA SER A 77 4.58 9.42 -1.07
C SER A 77 4.16 8.63 -2.30
N THR A 78 4.38 7.31 -2.31
CA THR A 78 3.88 6.43 -3.38
C THR A 78 2.35 6.41 -3.41
N LEU A 79 1.69 6.24 -2.26
CA LEU A 79 0.21 6.29 -2.18
C LEU A 79 -0.35 7.60 -2.74
N ALA A 80 0.24 8.73 -2.35
CA ALA A 80 -0.19 10.04 -2.83
C ALA A 80 0.07 10.21 -4.33
N HIS A 81 1.15 9.66 -4.85
CA HIS A 81 1.51 9.68 -6.27
C HIS A 81 0.53 8.85 -7.11
N GLU A 82 0.23 7.61 -6.69
CA GLU A 82 -0.76 6.75 -7.37
C GLU A 82 -2.16 7.38 -7.35
N LEU A 83 -2.55 8.01 -6.24
CA LEU A 83 -3.79 8.78 -6.20
C LEU A 83 -3.78 9.93 -7.22
N GLY A 84 -2.64 10.60 -7.41
CA GLY A 84 -2.47 11.62 -8.43
C GLY A 84 -2.80 11.07 -9.82
N HIS A 85 -2.23 9.94 -10.22
CA HIS A 85 -2.52 9.29 -11.50
C HIS A 85 -4.02 8.97 -11.67
N VAL A 86 -4.66 8.47 -10.61
CA VAL A 86 -6.10 8.21 -10.65
C VAL A 86 -6.91 9.47 -10.90
N LEU A 87 -6.61 10.56 -10.18
CA LEU A 87 -7.34 11.83 -10.31
C LEU A 87 -7.13 12.51 -11.66
N PHE A 88 -5.96 12.32 -12.27
CA PHE A 88 -5.66 12.81 -13.61
C PHE A 88 -6.18 11.89 -14.72
N THR A 89 -6.75 10.74 -14.36
CA THR A 89 -7.20 9.71 -15.32
C THR A 89 -6.05 9.20 -16.20
N ASP A 90 -4.83 9.23 -15.68
CA ASP A 90 -3.63 8.73 -16.34
C ASP A 90 -3.58 7.22 -16.30
N VAL A 91 -4.53 6.56 -16.98
CA VAL A 91 -4.58 5.11 -17.08
C VAL A 91 -3.45 4.63 -17.98
N THR A 92 -2.23 4.65 -17.49
CA THR A 92 -1.14 3.91 -18.09
C THR A 92 -1.27 2.46 -17.66
N GLY A 93 -1.76 1.63 -18.57
CA GLY A 93 -1.73 0.19 -18.38
C GLY A 93 -0.31 -0.28 -18.08
N GLY A 94 -0.10 -0.71 -16.86
CA GLY A 94 1.02 -1.44 -16.32
C GLY A 94 2.34 -1.34 -17.07
N SER A 95 3.20 -0.46 -16.63
CA SER A 95 4.63 -0.64 -16.77
C SER A 95 5.34 0.19 -15.69
N ALA A 96 5.59 -0.42 -14.56
CA ALA A 96 6.63 0.02 -13.63
C ALA A 96 7.99 -0.23 -14.31
N GLY A 97 8.32 0.57 -15.31
CA GLY A 97 9.54 0.32 -16.05
C GLY A 97 9.86 1.43 -17.02
N ALA A 98 10.57 2.39 -16.57
CA ALA A 98 11.62 3.18 -17.20
C ALA A 98 11.65 4.58 -16.56
N TRP A 99 12.42 4.71 -15.52
CA TRP A 99 12.76 5.98 -14.84
C TRP A 99 13.57 6.95 -15.73
N SER A 100 13.61 6.74 -17.05
CA SER A 100 14.49 7.49 -17.95
C SER A 100 13.95 8.80 -18.49
N HIS A 101 12.65 9.06 -18.44
CA HIS A 101 12.09 10.35 -18.85
C HIS A 101 10.97 10.76 -17.88
N ARG A 102 11.13 11.92 -17.23
CA ARG A 102 10.05 12.58 -16.48
C ARG A 102 9.00 13.08 -17.47
N SER A 103 7.98 12.26 -17.70
CA SER A 103 6.84 12.67 -18.50
C SER A 103 6.04 13.77 -17.77
N PRO A 104 5.25 14.59 -18.48
CA PRO A 104 4.37 15.57 -17.84
C PRO A 104 3.42 14.95 -16.81
N GLU A 105 2.97 13.71 -17.05
CA GLU A 105 2.11 12.93 -16.15
C GLU A 105 2.82 12.66 -14.83
N GLU A 106 4.05 12.17 -14.87
CA GLU A 106 4.87 11.92 -13.68
C GLU A 106 5.17 13.22 -12.90
N ILE A 107 5.45 14.31 -13.63
CA ILE A 107 5.71 15.61 -12.99
C ILE A 107 4.46 16.11 -12.24
N ARG A 108 3.26 15.96 -12.83
CA ARG A 108 2.03 16.40 -12.16
C ARG A 108 1.63 15.49 -11.00
N ALA A 109 1.84 14.17 -11.11
CA ALA A 109 1.61 13.23 -10.03
C ALA A 109 2.57 13.47 -8.85
N ASP A 110 3.85 13.70 -9.12
CA ASP A 110 4.84 14.09 -8.10
C ASP A 110 4.49 15.44 -7.42
N ALA A 111 4.04 16.41 -8.21
CA ALA A 111 3.61 17.69 -7.67
C ALA A 111 2.36 17.54 -6.81
N PHE A 112 1.37 16.79 -7.29
CA PHE A 112 0.17 16.46 -6.51
C PHE A 112 0.54 15.81 -5.18
N ALA A 113 1.35 14.74 -5.19
CA ALA A 113 1.77 14.03 -3.98
C ALA A 113 2.44 14.97 -2.97
N ARG A 114 3.34 15.83 -3.43
CA ARG A 114 4.04 16.77 -2.58
C ARG A 114 3.10 17.80 -1.95
N HIS A 115 2.22 18.43 -2.74
CA HIS A 115 1.29 19.43 -2.25
C HIS A 115 0.14 18.84 -1.44
N LEU A 116 -0.25 17.59 -1.72
CA LEU A 116 -1.18 16.83 -0.87
C LEU A 116 -0.59 16.58 0.50
N LEU A 117 0.65 16.12 0.59
CA LEU A 117 1.29 15.76 1.85
C LEU A 117 1.83 16.97 2.62
N VAL A 118 2.33 17.99 1.90
CA VAL A 118 2.96 19.18 2.47
C VAL A 118 2.41 20.42 1.78
N PRO A 119 1.19 20.86 2.15
CA PRO A 119 0.62 22.08 1.58
C PRO A 119 1.44 23.31 1.96
N VAL A 120 1.61 24.23 1.03
CA VAL A 120 2.40 25.47 1.23
C VAL A 120 1.88 26.27 2.42
N GLU A 121 0.56 26.40 2.54
CA GLU A 121 -0.06 27.13 3.65
C GLU A 121 0.17 26.41 5.01
N GLY A 122 0.13 25.06 5.00
CA GLY A 122 0.45 24.27 6.20
C GLY A 122 1.90 24.45 6.66
N LEU A 123 2.86 24.59 5.72
CA LEU A 123 4.23 24.92 6.06
C LEU A 123 4.31 26.34 6.66
N ARG A 124 3.61 27.31 6.07
CA ARG A 124 3.59 28.70 6.53
C ARG A 124 3.01 28.82 7.94
N GLU A 125 1.91 28.13 8.21
CA GLU A 125 1.30 28.09 9.54
C GLU A 125 2.23 27.43 10.56
N PHE A 126 2.83 26.28 10.19
CA PHE A 126 3.68 25.51 11.09
C PHE A 126 5.00 26.23 11.44
N LEU A 127 5.63 26.85 10.44
CA LEU A 127 6.91 27.54 10.65
C LEU A 127 6.72 28.94 11.22
N GLY A 128 5.57 29.56 10.97
CA GLY A 128 5.30 30.94 11.39
C GLY A 128 6.38 31.91 10.87
N GLY A 129 6.78 32.85 11.73
CA GLY A 129 7.83 33.82 11.43
C GLY A 129 9.23 33.39 11.88
N ARG A 130 9.55 32.08 11.87
CA ARG A 130 10.89 31.58 12.22
C ARG A 130 11.93 32.22 11.30
N GLY A 131 13.10 32.56 11.87
CA GLY A 131 14.25 33.10 11.14
C GLY A 131 14.84 32.06 10.18
N PRO A 132 16.16 32.17 9.86
CA PRO A 132 16.79 31.18 9.00
C PRO A 132 16.60 29.78 9.55
N LEU A 133 16.05 28.87 8.70
CA LEU A 133 15.74 27.52 9.13
C LEU A 133 17.03 26.68 9.32
N THR A 134 16.96 25.75 10.25
CA THR A 134 18.04 24.83 10.61
C THR A 134 17.66 23.39 10.26
N GLN A 135 18.59 22.44 10.39
CA GLN A 135 18.28 21.01 10.25
C GLN A 135 17.32 20.51 11.33
N SER A 136 17.20 21.19 12.48
CA SER A 136 16.19 20.88 13.49
C SER A 136 14.79 21.20 12.94
N ASP A 137 14.61 22.37 12.34
CA ASP A 137 13.35 22.76 11.72
C ASP A 137 12.96 21.83 10.58
N LEU A 138 13.94 21.42 9.74
CA LEU A 138 13.72 20.38 8.73
C LEU A 138 13.23 19.07 9.36
N SER A 139 13.86 18.65 10.48
CA SER A 139 13.47 17.44 11.20
C SER A 139 12.04 17.54 11.73
N GLU A 140 11.64 18.70 12.26
CA GLU A 140 10.27 18.94 12.72
C GLU A 140 9.26 18.90 11.57
N VAL A 141 9.58 19.46 10.41
CA VAL A 141 8.74 19.36 9.20
C VAL A 141 8.59 17.91 8.75
N VAL A 142 9.68 17.15 8.67
CA VAL A 142 9.68 15.72 8.31
C VAL A 142 8.80 14.92 9.28
N GLN A 143 8.97 15.14 10.57
CA GLN A 143 8.20 14.47 11.62
C GLN A 143 6.72 14.87 11.60
N ARG A 144 6.43 16.14 11.43
CA ARG A 144 5.07 16.70 11.44
C ARG A 144 4.23 16.23 10.27
N PHE A 145 4.79 16.33 9.04
CA PHE A 145 4.08 16.01 7.81
C PHE A 145 4.26 14.57 7.34
N LEU A 146 5.07 13.77 8.04
CA LEU A 146 5.35 12.36 7.72
C LEU A 146 5.82 12.17 6.28
N VAL A 147 6.79 12.99 5.86
CA VAL A 147 7.40 12.95 4.53
C VAL A 147 8.89 12.73 4.59
N SER A 148 9.50 12.29 3.48
CA SER A 148 10.95 12.17 3.43
C SER A 148 11.64 13.54 3.51
N PRO A 149 12.89 13.62 4.02
CA PRO A 149 13.65 14.87 4.00
C PRO A 149 13.74 15.48 2.61
N LYS A 150 13.86 14.67 1.56
CA LYS A 150 13.88 15.12 0.17
C LYS A 150 12.59 15.88 -0.22
N ILE A 151 11.44 15.35 0.13
CA ILE A 151 10.14 16.02 -0.14
C ILE A 151 10.04 17.30 0.67
N ALA A 152 10.38 17.26 1.97
CA ALA A 152 10.36 18.43 2.84
C ALA A 152 11.27 19.56 2.32
N VAL A 153 12.50 19.23 1.97
CA VAL A 153 13.49 20.19 1.44
C VAL A 153 12.99 20.83 0.13
N ILE A 154 12.42 20.05 -0.79
CA ILE A 154 11.85 20.59 -2.04
C ILE A 154 10.66 21.49 -1.73
N ALA A 155 9.78 21.10 -0.81
CA ALA A 155 8.62 21.91 -0.43
C ALA A 155 9.05 23.23 0.24
N LEU A 156 10.02 23.21 1.15
CA LEU A 156 10.56 24.37 1.83
C LEU A 156 11.21 25.36 0.85
N CYS A 157 12.01 24.86 -0.09
CA CYS A 157 12.65 25.69 -1.11
C CYS A 157 11.61 26.35 -2.04
N ARG A 158 10.60 25.59 -2.50
CA ARG A 158 9.53 26.11 -3.35
C ARG A 158 8.62 27.12 -2.64
N ALA A 159 8.45 26.96 -1.34
CA ALA A 159 7.72 27.90 -0.50
C ALA A 159 8.55 29.15 -0.11
N GLY A 160 9.83 29.20 -0.49
CA GLY A 160 10.72 30.33 -0.21
C GLY A 160 11.26 30.38 1.22
N HIS A 161 11.16 29.28 1.99
CA HIS A 161 11.67 29.21 3.36
C HIS A 161 13.18 28.93 3.41
N ILE A 162 13.73 28.29 2.38
CA ILE A 162 15.17 28.06 2.19
C ILE A 162 15.59 28.38 0.77
N ASP A 163 16.84 28.70 0.56
CA ASP A 163 17.44 28.95 -0.74
C ASP A 163 17.91 27.63 -1.42
N GLU A 164 18.36 27.76 -2.66
CA GLU A 164 18.83 26.60 -3.44
C GLU A 164 20.12 26.00 -2.87
N ALA A 165 20.99 26.80 -2.24
CA ALA A 165 22.23 26.33 -1.62
C ALA A 165 21.91 25.43 -0.41
N THR A 166 21.05 25.89 0.48
CA THR A 166 20.56 25.11 1.63
C THR A 166 19.83 23.85 1.18
N LYS A 167 19.05 23.94 0.12
CA LYS A 167 18.40 22.76 -0.46
C LYS A 167 19.42 21.72 -0.88
N GLN A 168 20.45 22.09 -1.64
CA GLN A 168 21.49 21.15 -2.07
C GLN A 168 22.25 20.52 -0.90
N GLU A 169 22.53 21.30 0.14
CA GLU A 169 23.16 20.79 1.38
C GLU A 169 22.29 19.74 2.07
N TRP A 170 20.96 19.95 2.12
CA TRP A 170 20.06 19.08 2.90
C TRP A 170 19.50 17.89 2.12
N LEU A 171 19.56 17.88 0.80
CA LEU A 171 19.08 16.77 -0.03
C LEU A 171 19.65 15.38 0.34
N PRO A 172 20.93 15.25 0.78
CA PRO A 172 21.49 13.95 1.20
C PRO A 172 21.00 13.45 2.56
N LEU A 173 20.26 14.27 3.33
CA LEU A 173 19.77 13.87 4.64
C LEU A 173 18.71 12.77 4.52
N THR A 174 18.75 11.83 5.48
CA THR A 174 17.82 10.70 5.52
C THR A 174 16.93 10.76 6.76
N THR A 175 15.74 10.18 6.70
CA THR A 175 14.83 10.13 7.85
C THR A 175 15.46 9.47 9.07
N PRO A 176 16.14 8.30 8.98
CA PRO A 176 16.80 7.70 10.15
C PRO A 176 17.84 8.63 10.79
N ARG A 177 18.61 9.34 9.96
CA ARG A 177 19.64 10.28 10.46
C ARG A 177 19.03 11.43 11.24
N LEU A 178 17.94 12.02 10.72
CA LEU A 178 17.22 13.09 11.43
C LEU A 178 16.55 12.55 12.70
N ALA A 179 15.88 11.39 12.61
CA ALA A 179 15.22 10.77 13.76
C ALA A 179 16.19 10.50 14.92
N THR A 180 17.37 9.97 14.61
CA THR A 180 18.40 9.71 15.62
C THR A 180 18.96 11.02 16.19
N ARG A 181 19.30 11.98 15.32
CA ARG A 181 19.93 13.24 15.73
C ARG A 181 19.00 14.10 16.59
N PHE A 182 17.70 14.08 16.32
CA PHE A 182 16.70 14.92 16.97
C PHE A 182 15.75 14.16 17.89
N GLY A 183 16.09 12.90 18.26
CA GLY A 183 15.49 12.19 19.39
C GLY A 183 14.12 11.56 19.16
N TRP A 184 13.70 11.32 17.90
CA TRP A 184 12.40 10.70 17.58
C TRP A 184 12.51 9.31 16.91
N SER A 185 13.63 8.61 17.13
CA SER A 185 13.87 7.26 16.59
C SER A 185 12.81 6.25 16.97
N ASP A 186 12.22 6.34 18.16
CA ASP A 186 11.19 5.39 18.61
C ASP A 186 9.88 5.59 17.84
N GLN A 187 9.49 6.84 17.61
CA GLN A 187 8.36 7.15 16.72
C GLN A 187 8.61 6.65 15.30
N TYR A 188 9.83 6.85 14.77
CA TYR A 188 10.17 6.37 13.44
C TYR A 188 10.09 4.84 13.33
N ARG A 189 10.55 4.10 14.37
CA ARG A 189 10.41 2.64 14.42
C ARG A 189 8.95 2.19 14.40
N ALA A 190 8.11 2.85 15.21
CA ALA A 190 6.66 2.54 15.21
C ALA A 190 6.04 2.72 13.82
N LEU A 191 6.36 3.81 13.11
CA LEU A 191 5.93 4.02 11.73
C LEU A 191 6.49 2.97 10.75
N GLN A 192 7.73 2.51 10.95
CA GLN A 192 8.33 1.43 10.17
C GLN A 192 7.59 0.11 10.35
N ASP A 193 7.22 -0.22 11.59
CA ASP A 193 6.51 -1.45 11.91
C ASP A 193 5.06 -1.40 11.37
N GLU A 194 4.42 -0.23 11.40
CA GLU A 194 3.11 -0.03 10.78
C GLU A 194 3.16 -0.20 9.26
N SER A 195 4.08 0.48 8.58
CA SER A 195 4.19 0.44 7.12
C SER A 195 4.69 -0.90 6.57
N ALA A 196 5.26 -1.75 7.42
CA ALA A 196 5.68 -3.11 7.09
C ALA A 196 4.56 -4.16 7.22
N ARG A 197 3.37 -3.78 7.69
CA ARG A 197 2.21 -4.70 7.81
C ARG A 197 1.41 -4.72 6.52
N ARG A 198 0.87 -5.90 6.20
CA ARG A 198 -0.15 -6.02 5.15
C ARG A 198 -1.44 -5.32 5.59
N ARG A 199 -2.14 -4.75 4.63
CA ARG A 199 -3.44 -4.13 4.86
C ARG A 199 -4.35 -4.43 3.67
N ALA A 200 -5.46 -5.11 3.93
CA ALA A 200 -6.50 -5.31 2.94
C ALA A 200 -7.38 -4.06 2.83
N PRO A 201 -7.99 -3.80 1.67
CA PRO A 201 -8.98 -2.73 1.53
C PRO A 201 -10.12 -2.91 2.53
N GLN A 202 -10.51 -1.81 3.18
CA GLN A 202 -11.50 -1.84 4.25
C GLN A 202 -12.84 -2.43 3.79
N ARG A 203 -13.32 -2.03 2.60
CA ARG A 203 -14.59 -2.55 2.06
C ARG A 203 -14.52 -4.03 1.69
N LEU A 204 -13.38 -4.50 1.18
CA LEU A 204 -13.17 -5.91 0.90
C LEU A 204 -13.18 -6.72 2.19
N LEU A 205 -12.48 -6.25 3.22
CA LEU A 205 -12.45 -6.90 4.52
C LEU A 205 -13.84 -6.95 5.17
N ALA A 206 -14.59 -5.85 5.15
CA ALA A 206 -15.96 -5.82 5.68
C ALA A 206 -16.87 -6.83 4.98
N ARG A 207 -16.81 -6.94 3.64
CA ARG A 207 -17.56 -7.94 2.89
C ARG A 207 -17.14 -9.37 3.22
N ALA A 208 -15.83 -9.61 3.40
CA ALA A 208 -15.31 -10.92 3.79
C ALA A 208 -15.81 -11.33 5.19
N ILE A 209 -15.84 -10.38 6.14
CA ILE A 209 -16.38 -10.62 7.49
C ILE A 209 -17.88 -10.90 7.44
N SER A 210 -18.66 -10.16 6.63
CA SER A 210 -20.08 -10.45 6.43
C SER A 210 -20.31 -11.85 5.84
N ALA A 211 -19.52 -12.22 4.83
CA ALA A 211 -19.60 -13.55 4.22
C ALA A 211 -19.18 -14.68 5.19
N TYR A 212 -18.24 -14.41 6.11
CA TYR A 212 -17.92 -15.31 7.20
C TYR A 212 -19.09 -15.47 8.16
N ALA A 213 -19.73 -14.37 8.58
CA ALA A 213 -20.90 -14.43 9.45
C ALA A 213 -22.08 -15.20 8.82
N GLU A 214 -22.20 -15.16 7.50
CA GLU A 214 -23.17 -15.96 6.75
C GLU A 214 -22.76 -17.41 6.50
N GLY A 215 -21.56 -17.84 6.95
CA GLY A 215 -21.02 -19.18 6.72
C GLY A 215 -20.60 -19.47 5.28
N VAL A 216 -20.30 -18.41 4.48
CA VAL A 216 -19.85 -18.52 3.07
C VAL A 216 -18.33 -18.59 2.99
N LEU A 217 -17.64 -17.79 3.81
CA LEU A 217 -16.18 -17.77 3.87
C LEU A 217 -15.68 -18.38 5.19
N SER A 218 -14.48 -18.96 5.13
CA SER A 218 -13.78 -19.45 6.32
C SER A 218 -13.00 -18.32 7.01
N VAL A 219 -12.71 -18.50 8.31
CA VAL A 219 -11.80 -17.62 9.04
C VAL A 219 -10.41 -17.55 8.40
N GLN A 220 -9.98 -18.64 7.74
CA GLN A 220 -8.70 -18.66 7.02
C GLN A 220 -8.64 -17.65 5.87
N ALA A 221 -9.75 -17.44 5.18
CA ALA A 221 -9.81 -16.41 4.11
C ALA A 221 -9.58 -15.00 4.67
N ILE A 222 -10.17 -14.68 5.84
CA ILE A 222 -9.98 -13.40 6.54
C ILE A 222 -8.53 -13.27 7.02
N ALA A 223 -7.97 -14.32 7.62
CA ALA A 223 -6.58 -14.35 8.06
C ALA A 223 -5.61 -14.08 6.90
N THR A 224 -5.85 -14.70 5.74
CA THR A 224 -5.05 -14.51 4.53
C THR A 224 -5.14 -13.06 4.01
N LEU A 225 -6.34 -12.49 3.96
CA LEU A 225 -6.54 -11.09 3.53
C LEU A 225 -5.77 -10.11 4.42
N ARG A 226 -5.75 -10.36 5.73
CA ARG A 226 -5.08 -9.48 6.70
C ARG A 226 -3.58 -9.77 6.88
N GLY A 227 -3.11 -10.93 6.40
CA GLY A 227 -1.73 -11.37 6.62
C GLY A 227 -1.42 -11.69 8.08
N ILE A 228 -2.41 -12.22 8.82
CA ILE A 228 -2.30 -12.67 10.21
C ILE A 228 -2.55 -14.18 10.30
N THR A 229 -2.29 -14.77 11.46
CA THR A 229 -2.58 -16.18 11.69
C THR A 229 -4.09 -16.44 11.79
N ARG A 230 -4.52 -17.67 11.49
CA ARG A 230 -5.91 -18.09 11.69
C ARG A 230 -6.38 -17.87 13.13
N GLN A 231 -5.51 -18.18 14.09
CA GLN A 231 -5.82 -18.04 15.52
C GLN A 231 -6.06 -16.60 15.93
N GLU A 232 -5.25 -15.65 15.43
CA GLU A 232 -5.44 -14.20 15.65
C GLU A 232 -6.76 -13.74 15.04
N ALA A 233 -7.04 -14.09 13.77
CA ALA A 233 -8.30 -13.73 13.12
C ALA A 233 -9.51 -14.28 13.87
N GLU A 234 -9.45 -15.52 14.33
CA GLU A 234 -10.52 -16.16 15.10
C GLU A 234 -10.74 -15.50 16.46
N ALA A 235 -9.68 -15.12 17.15
CA ALA A 235 -9.75 -14.39 18.42
C ALA A 235 -10.41 -13.02 18.24
N GLU A 236 -10.00 -12.24 17.25
CA GLU A 236 -10.57 -10.91 16.96
C GLU A 236 -12.05 -10.98 16.55
N LEU A 237 -12.43 -11.94 15.69
CA LEU A 237 -13.83 -12.11 15.29
C LEU A 237 -14.71 -12.50 16.48
N ARG A 238 -14.20 -13.37 17.37
CA ARG A 238 -14.91 -13.77 18.60
C ARG A 238 -15.06 -12.60 19.56
N GLU A 239 -14.02 -11.80 19.75
CA GLU A 239 -14.07 -10.58 20.58
C GLU A 239 -15.07 -9.57 20.02
N ALA A 240 -15.16 -9.45 18.69
CA ALA A 240 -16.13 -8.60 18.01
C ALA A 240 -17.57 -9.17 17.99
N GLY A 241 -17.80 -10.37 18.57
CA GLY A 241 -19.10 -11.03 18.55
C GLY A 241 -19.54 -11.54 17.17
N VAL A 242 -18.61 -11.66 16.23
CA VAL A 242 -18.89 -12.18 14.87
C VAL A 242 -18.80 -13.69 14.89
N VAL A 243 -19.96 -14.36 14.83
CA VAL A 243 -20.07 -15.82 14.84
C VAL A 243 -20.70 -16.27 13.52
N PRO A 244 -20.15 -17.30 12.86
CA PRO A 244 -20.73 -17.81 11.63
C PRO A 244 -22.09 -18.49 11.91
N ARG A 245 -23.05 -18.25 11.01
CA ARG A 245 -24.30 -19.00 11.06
C ARG A 245 -24.02 -20.47 10.82
N GLU A 246 -24.53 -21.31 11.69
CA GLU A 246 -24.56 -22.74 11.43
C GLU A 246 -25.49 -22.98 10.24
N ARG A 247 -24.95 -23.46 9.14
CA ARG A 247 -25.74 -23.99 8.05
C ARG A 247 -25.95 -25.46 8.33
N PRO A 248 -27.19 -25.93 8.52
CA PRO A 248 -27.46 -27.34 8.55
C PRO A 248 -26.97 -27.94 7.22
N VAL A 249 -26.03 -28.85 7.31
CA VAL A 249 -25.62 -29.64 6.15
C VAL A 249 -26.80 -30.55 5.84
N ALA A 250 -27.52 -30.25 4.77
CA ALA A 250 -28.48 -31.18 4.23
C ALA A 250 -27.65 -32.37 3.67
N TRP A 251 -27.59 -33.46 4.42
CA TRP A 251 -27.03 -34.70 3.90
C TRP A 251 -28.02 -35.20 2.85
N ALA A 252 -27.51 -35.51 1.66
CA ALA A 252 -28.29 -36.24 0.70
C ALA A 252 -28.64 -37.59 1.29
N ASP A 253 -29.88 -38.06 1.12
CA ASP A 253 -30.26 -39.38 1.50
C ASP A 253 -29.34 -40.38 0.73
N PRO A 254 -28.69 -41.32 1.40
CA PRO A 254 -27.89 -42.34 0.71
C PRO A 254 -28.62 -43.00 -0.45
N ASP A 255 -29.93 -43.17 -0.32
CA ASP A 255 -30.80 -43.80 -1.35
C ASP A 255 -31.07 -42.85 -2.54
N GLU A 256 -30.81 -41.55 -2.44
CA GLU A 256 -30.90 -40.53 -3.52
C GLU A 256 -29.56 -40.33 -4.25
N LEU A 257 -28.47 -40.91 -3.76
CA LEU A 257 -27.20 -40.83 -4.45
C LEU A 257 -27.24 -41.71 -5.71
N PRO A 258 -26.72 -41.22 -6.87
CA PRO A 258 -26.63 -42.06 -8.05
C PRO A 258 -25.74 -43.28 -7.71
N ASP A 259 -26.19 -44.46 -8.13
CA ASP A 259 -25.40 -45.69 -8.12
C ASP A 259 -24.14 -45.43 -8.94
N VAL A 260 -23.03 -45.30 -8.26
CA VAL A 260 -21.70 -45.22 -8.88
C VAL A 260 -21.15 -46.63 -8.94
N ASP A 261 -21.18 -47.24 -10.10
CA ASP A 261 -20.50 -48.49 -10.35
C ASP A 261 -18.98 -48.22 -10.28
N VAL A 262 -18.42 -48.41 -9.11
CA VAL A 262 -16.97 -48.26 -8.87
C VAL A 262 -16.33 -49.59 -9.20
N ASP A 263 -15.64 -49.69 -10.34
CA ASP A 263 -14.79 -50.83 -10.64
C ASP A 263 -13.57 -50.83 -9.68
N LEU A 264 -13.77 -51.50 -8.53
CA LEU A 264 -12.73 -51.64 -7.50
C LEU A 264 -11.52 -52.40 -8.03
N ALA A 265 -11.70 -53.30 -8.99
CA ALA A 265 -10.59 -54.05 -9.58
C ALA A 265 -9.68 -53.14 -10.42
N ALA A 266 -10.28 -52.27 -11.22
CA ALA A 266 -9.52 -51.25 -11.98
C ALA A 266 -8.83 -50.26 -11.08
N LEU A 267 -9.43 -49.91 -9.93
CA LEU A 267 -8.82 -49.02 -8.93
C LEU A 267 -7.61 -49.69 -8.24
N ASP A 268 -7.74 -50.98 -7.85
CA ASP A 268 -6.64 -51.75 -7.26
C ASP A 268 -5.49 -51.93 -8.25
N GLU A 269 -5.79 -52.16 -9.54
CA GLU A 269 -4.79 -52.28 -10.59
C GLU A 269 -4.04 -50.93 -10.80
N ALA A 270 -4.76 -49.82 -10.83
CA ALA A 270 -4.16 -48.46 -10.95
C ALA A 270 -3.31 -48.09 -9.73
N LEU A 271 -3.66 -48.58 -8.52
CA LEU A 271 -2.88 -48.35 -7.30
C LEU A 271 -1.69 -49.33 -7.17
N ALA A 272 -1.74 -50.49 -7.84
CA ALA A 272 -0.67 -51.47 -7.84
C ALA A 272 0.44 -51.17 -8.85
N GLU A 273 0.22 -50.28 -9.82
CA GLU A 273 1.30 -49.86 -10.72
C GLU A 273 2.39 -49.14 -9.93
N PRO A 274 3.63 -49.65 -9.93
CA PRO A 274 4.74 -48.99 -9.25
C PRO A 274 4.99 -47.66 -9.95
N GLY A 275 4.84 -46.55 -9.20
CA GLY A 275 5.02 -45.21 -9.67
C GLY A 275 6.26 -45.04 -10.53
N HIS A 276 6.14 -44.40 -11.65
CA HIS A 276 7.23 -44.06 -12.57
C HIS A 276 8.37 -43.45 -11.77
N GLY A 277 9.44 -44.28 -11.64
CA GLY A 277 10.66 -43.86 -10.95
C GLY A 277 11.19 -42.56 -11.46
N SER A 278 11.43 -41.66 -10.55
CA SER A 278 12.25 -40.47 -10.75
C SER A 278 13.51 -40.85 -11.52
N ARG A 279 13.63 -40.35 -12.76
CA ARG A 279 14.89 -40.40 -13.51
C ARG A 279 15.97 -39.74 -12.68
N PRO A 280 17.10 -40.43 -12.40
CA PRO A 280 18.24 -39.77 -11.78
C PRO A 280 18.77 -38.69 -12.73
N VAL A 281 18.90 -37.48 -12.22
CA VAL A 281 19.61 -36.40 -12.89
C VAL A 281 21.08 -36.77 -12.90
N ASP A 282 21.60 -37.10 -14.07
CA ASP A 282 23.01 -37.38 -14.31
C ASP A 282 23.82 -36.07 -14.17
N VAL A 283 24.48 -35.93 -13.02
CA VAL A 283 25.44 -34.86 -12.76
C VAL A 283 26.83 -35.42 -13.12
N THR A 284 27.15 -35.47 -14.40
CA THR A 284 28.53 -35.66 -14.81
C THR A 284 29.11 -34.39 -15.41
N ALA A 285 29.97 -33.81 -14.64
CA ALA A 285 31.17 -33.05 -14.95
C ALA A 285 31.36 -32.60 -16.43
N ARG A 286 31.54 -31.31 -16.60
CA ARG A 286 32.55 -30.77 -17.52
C ARG A 286 33.42 -29.74 -16.80
N GLU A 287 34.51 -30.22 -16.22
CA GLU A 287 35.78 -29.51 -16.17
C GLU A 287 36.35 -29.45 -17.57
N ASN A 288 37.03 -28.34 -17.86
CA ASN A 288 37.99 -28.02 -18.92
C ASN A 288 37.51 -27.04 -20.01
N GLY A 289 38.21 -25.88 -19.97
CA GLY A 289 38.35 -24.93 -21.05
C GLY A 289 38.24 -23.48 -20.62
#